data_1c338b5014592d2164a1b3c5b815f09a
#
_entry.id   1c338b5014592d2164a1b3c5b815f09a
#
_cell.length_a   1.000
_cell.length_b   1.000
_cell.length_c   1.000
_cell.angle_alpha   90.00
_cell.angle_beta   90.00
_cell.angle_gamma   90.00
#
_symmetry.space_group_name_H-M   'P 1'
#
loop_
_entity.id
_entity.type
_entity.pdbx_description
1 polymer ?
#
loop_
_entity_poly.entity_id
_entity_poly.type
_entity_poly.pdbx_seq_one_letter_code
_entity_poly.pdbx_strand_id
1 'polypeptide(L)'
;MKPLAMIAAAAWASVGICGAQQIERTFERTINLAGPASLDLTTDSGGIAVTAGSGGSVRIHGILTSGRRLWRSADVESRIRQIESNPPIEQSGNTIRVGYVHDRHLLQDISMRLEIVVPPESQVRARADSGGIRVEGVRGPVDCKTDSGGIEARHIESEVRAVADSGGIHVRDVKGPVYVRTDSGGIDALEIAGSIDAQTDSGGIRLSQTVAAPIRARADSGGATLTLASAAGYDLRARTDSGRIAVPEMTVSGNLSPRQAEGRVRAGGPLVDVQVSSGNIDIR
;
A
#
# COMPACT_ATOMS: atom_id res chain seq x y z
N MET A 1 26.19 -27.99 67.19
CA MET A 1 25.28 -28.82 66.40
C MET A 1 24.48 -27.89 65.48
N LYS A 2 24.80 -27.93 64.20
CA LYS A 2 24.10 -27.13 63.16
C LYS A 2 23.17 -28.08 62.36
N PRO A 3 21.91 -27.71 62.11
CA PRO A 3 21.07 -28.54 61.24
C PRO A 3 21.35 -28.20 59.73
N LEU A 4 21.56 -29.22 58.96
CA LEU A 4 21.61 -29.18 57.48
C LEU A 4 20.20 -28.88 56.95
N ALA A 5 20.07 -27.83 56.17
CA ALA A 5 18.89 -27.59 55.35
C ALA A 5 18.99 -28.32 54.03
N MET A 6 18.09 -29.22 53.81
CA MET A 6 17.95 -30.01 52.57
C MET A 6 17.18 -29.16 51.54
N ILE A 7 17.84 -28.72 50.48
CA ILE A 7 17.21 -28.00 49.34
C ILE A 7 16.70 -29.06 48.36
N ALA A 8 15.39 -29.22 48.28
CA ALA A 8 14.73 -30.00 47.25
C ALA A 8 14.70 -29.21 45.93
N ALA A 9 15.45 -29.66 44.94
CA ALA A 9 15.39 -29.13 43.58
C ALA A 9 14.18 -29.71 42.87
N ALA A 10 13.14 -28.88 42.67
CA ALA A 10 12.02 -29.24 41.82
C ALA A 10 12.43 -29.07 40.34
N ALA A 11 12.61 -30.20 39.65
CA ALA A 11 12.81 -30.22 38.20
C ALA A 11 11.48 -29.87 37.50
N TRP A 12 11.36 -28.70 36.98
CA TRP A 12 10.29 -28.33 36.05
C TRP A 12 10.61 -28.94 34.69
N ALA A 13 9.89 -30.00 34.34
CA ALA A 13 9.85 -30.52 32.99
C ALA A 13 9.09 -29.52 32.13
N SER A 14 9.80 -28.67 31.42
CA SER A 14 9.23 -27.87 30.36
C SER A 14 8.81 -28.79 29.22
N VAL A 15 7.50 -29.07 29.12
CA VAL A 15 6.91 -29.67 27.93
C VAL A 15 7.08 -28.65 26.82
N GLY A 16 8.12 -28.84 26.03
CA GLY A 16 8.34 -28.06 24.79
C GLY A 16 7.19 -28.37 23.84
N ILE A 17 6.29 -27.42 23.69
CA ILE A 17 5.34 -27.42 22.58
C ILE A 17 6.21 -27.29 21.33
N CYS A 18 6.44 -28.40 20.64
CA CYS A 18 7.10 -28.46 19.34
C CYS A 18 6.13 -27.83 18.29
N GLY A 19 5.95 -26.52 18.35
CA GLY A 19 5.39 -25.75 17.26
C GLY A 19 6.35 -25.90 16.09
N ALA A 20 5.89 -26.51 15.00
CA ALA A 20 6.69 -26.66 13.80
C ALA A 20 7.08 -25.25 13.30
N GLN A 21 8.29 -24.81 13.61
CA GLN A 21 8.85 -23.55 13.18
C GLN A 21 8.90 -23.52 11.65
N GLN A 22 8.30 -22.52 11.08
CA GLN A 22 8.49 -22.16 9.67
C GLN A 22 9.95 -21.72 9.55
N ILE A 23 10.73 -22.39 8.72
CA ILE A 23 12.13 -22.04 8.56
C ILE A 23 12.19 -20.80 7.68
N GLU A 24 12.73 -19.72 8.20
CA GLU A 24 13.00 -18.49 7.47
C GLU A 24 14.50 -18.42 7.16
N ARG A 25 14.80 -17.95 5.96
CA ARG A 25 16.15 -17.57 5.53
C ARG A 25 16.12 -16.11 5.10
N THR A 26 17.18 -15.41 5.38
CA THR A 26 17.24 -13.97 5.11
C THR A 26 18.53 -13.61 4.36
N PHE A 27 18.45 -12.54 3.60
CA PHE A 27 19.63 -11.87 3.04
C PHE A 27 19.56 -10.39 3.33
N GLU A 28 20.72 -9.78 3.47
CA GLU A 28 20.84 -8.32 3.62
C GLU A 28 21.82 -7.75 2.60
N ARG A 29 21.50 -6.60 2.04
CA ARG A 29 22.38 -5.82 1.16
C ARG A 29 22.25 -4.35 1.47
N THR A 30 23.39 -3.67 1.53
CA THR A 30 23.45 -2.21 1.66
C THR A 30 24.14 -1.66 0.42
N ILE A 31 23.49 -0.70 -0.23
CA ILE A 31 23.95 -0.06 -1.45
C ILE A 31 24.10 1.43 -1.17
N ASN A 32 25.32 1.93 -1.26
CA ASN A 32 25.59 3.35 -1.12
C ASN A 32 25.34 4.05 -2.46
N LEU A 33 24.61 5.16 -2.43
CA LEU A 33 24.23 5.92 -3.61
C LEU A 33 24.80 7.33 -3.55
N ALA A 34 25.09 7.88 -4.71
CA ALA A 34 25.54 9.28 -4.83
C ALA A 34 24.37 10.29 -4.84
N GLY A 35 23.12 9.84 -4.86
CA GLY A 35 21.91 10.67 -4.93
C GLY A 35 20.65 9.87 -4.66
N PRO A 36 19.46 10.44 -4.97
CA PRO A 36 18.18 9.76 -4.78
C PRO A 36 18.11 8.42 -5.52
N ALA A 37 17.54 7.41 -4.87
CA ALA A 37 17.35 6.10 -5.46
C ALA A 37 16.12 6.07 -6.40
N SER A 38 16.23 5.31 -7.48
CA SER A 38 15.09 4.84 -8.28
C SER A 38 14.94 3.35 -8.05
N LEU A 39 13.90 2.94 -7.31
CA LEU A 39 13.63 1.55 -6.99
C LEU A 39 12.59 0.96 -7.93
N ASP A 40 12.87 -0.23 -8.43
CA ASP A 40 11.94 -1.06 -9.19
C ASP A 40 11.89 -2.45 -8.55
N LEU A 41 10.81 -2.70 -7.80
CA LEU A 41 10.66 -3.85 -6.91
C LEU A 41 9.58 -4.77 -7.43
N THR A 42 9.84 -6.08 -7.43
CA THR A 42 8.83 -7.07 -7.80
C THR A 42 8.89 -8.30 -6.90
N THR A 43 7.73 -8.90 -6.64
CA THR A 43 7.61 -10.19 -5.97
C THR A 43 6.39 -10.94 -6.48
N ASP A 44 6.54 -12.23 -6.76
CA ASP A 44 5.43 -13.11 -7.13
C ASP A 44 4.62 -13.46 -5.88
N SER A 45 5.31 -13.80 -4.79
CA SER A 45 4.70 -14.15 -3.51
C SER A 45 5.46 -13.54 -2.36
N GLY A 46 4.79 -12.76 -1.55
CA GLY A 46 5.34 -12.02 -0.41
C GLY A 46 5.02 -10.53 -0.49
N GLY A 47 5.22 -9.83 0.60
CA GLY A 47 4.95 -8.39 0.70
C GLY A 47 6.18 -7.54 0.39
N ILE A 48 5.95 -6.29 0.02
CA ILE A 48 6.97 -5.27 -0.15
C ILE A 48 6.71 -4.15 0.87
N ALA A 49 7.69 -3.85 1.69
CA ALA A 49 7.65 -2.71 2.61
C ALA A 49 8.82 -1.77 2.31
N VAL A 50 8.53 -0.52 2.00
CA VAL A 50 9.54 0.53 1.76
C VAL A 50 9.33 1.64 2.77
N THR A 51 10.39 1.99 3.48
CA THR A 51 10.35 3.07 4.49
C THR A 51 11.49 4.05 4.23
N ALA A 52 11.20 5.32 4.31
CA ALA A 52 12.25 6.33 4.24
C ALA A 52 13.10 6.32 5.50
N GLY A 53 14.42 6.36 5.32
CA GLY A 53 15.41 6.46 6.38
C GLY A 53 16.21 7.74 6.30
N SER A 54 17.06 8.01 7.29
CA SER A 54 17.88 9.23 7.37
C SER A 54 19.22 9.16 6.61
N GLY A 55 19.54 8.03 5.98
CA GLY A 55 20.85 7.81 5.34
C GLY A 55 20.84 8.01 3.83
N GLY A 56 22.02 8.12 3.22
CA GLY A 56 22.23 8.13 1.76
C GLY A 56 22.40 6.74 1.14
N SER A 57 21.99 5.68 1.83
CA SER A 57 22.09 4.31 1.35
C SER A 57 20.75 3.61 1.31
N VAL A 58 20.61 2.65 0.41
CA VAL A 58 19.49 1.71 0.37
C VAL A 58 19.87 0.44 1.10
N ARG A 59 19.09 0.06 2.10
CA ARG A 59 19.20 -1.23 2.78
C ARG A 59 18.06 -2.13 2.36
N ILE A 60 18.39 -3.32 1.91
CA ILE A 60 17.44 -4.33 1.44
C ILE A 60 17.57 -5.54 2.35
N HIS A 61 16.49 -5.88 3.02
CA HIS A 61 16.35 -7.09 3.81
C HIS A 61 15.30 -7.98 3.13
N GLY A 62 15.72 -9.12 2.65
CA GLY A 62 14.84 -10.12 2.04
C GLY A 62 14.62 -11.30 2.97
N ILE A 63 13.37 -11.69 3.16
CA ILE A 63 12.96 -12.81 3.99
C ILE A 63 12.35 -13.87 3.07
N LEU A 64 12.98 -15.04 3.03
CA LEU A 64 12.61 -16.18 2.19
C LEU A 64 11.88 -17.23 3.02
N THR A 65 10.68 -17.58 2.60
CA THR A 65 9.89 -18.62 3.26
C THR A 65 9.34 -19.59 2.22
N SER A 66 9.13 -20.85 2.61
CA SER A 66 8.47 -21.84 1.78
C SER A 66 7.45 -22.65 2.57
N GLY A 67 6.45 -23.20 1.90
CA GLY A 67 5.44 -24.04 2.53
C GLY A 67 6.06 -25.23 3.26
N ARG A 68 5.56 -25.59 4.46
CA ARG A 68 6.11 -26.64 5.35
C ARG A 68 6.39 -27.96 4.66
N ARG A 69 5.58 -28.32 3.65
CA ARG A 69 5.69 -29.60 2.94
C ARG A 69 6.80 -29.59 1.89
N LEU A 70 7.01 -28.42 1.30
CA LEU A 70 7.98 -28.19 0.21
C LEU A 70 9.38 -27.91 0.76
N TRP A 71 9.49 -27.34 1.95
CA TRP A 71 10.75 -27.01 2.59
C TRP A 71 11.69 -28.22 2.82
N ARG A 72 11.15 -29.43 2.85
CA ARG A 72 11.93 -30.69 2.93
C ARG A 72 12.44 -31.17 1.57
N SER A 73 12.07 -30.51 0.47
CA SER A 73 12.62 -30.80 -0.84
C SER A 73 14.03 -30.24 -0.93
N ALA A 74 15.00 -31.11 -1.19
CA ALA A 74 16.40 -30.70 -1.37
C ALA A 74 16.58 -29.66 -2.49
N ASP A 75 15.69 -29.66 -3.47
CA ASP A 75 15.65 -28.67 -4.55
C ASP A 75 15.26 -27.28 -4.04
N VAL A 76 14.17 -27.14 -3.28
CA VAL A 76 13.73 -25.87 -2.70
C VAL A 76 14.81 -25.29 -1.77
N GLU A 77 15.40 -26.13 -0.94
CA GLU A 77 16.48 -25.69 -0.05
C GLU A 77 17.72 -25.21 -0.82
N SER A 78 18.06 -25.90 -1.89
CA SER A 78 19.17 -25.48 -2.77
C SER A 78 18.91 -24.13 -3.42
N ARG A 79 17.68 -23.90 -3.93
CA ARG A 79 17.27 -22.62 -4.54
C ARG A 79 17.27 -21.49 -3.52
N ILE A 80 16.79 -21.72 -2.31
CA ILE A 80 16.84 -20.74 -1.22
C ILE A 80 18.27 -20.34 -0.88
N ARG A 81 19.19 -21.30 -0.76
CA ARG A 81 20.61 -21.01 -0.52
C ARG A 81 21.22 -20.22 -1.70
N GLN A 82 20.82 -20.53 -2.92
CA GLN A 82 21.24 -19.77 -4.09
C GLN A 82 20.79 -18.32 -4.03
N ILE A 83 19.52 -18.05 -3.65
CA ILE A 83 18.98 -16.69 -3.48
C ILE A 83 19.67 -15.98 -2.31
N GLU A 84 19.90 -16.66 -1.20
CA GLU A 84 20.60 -16.10 -0.02
C GLU A 84 22.03 -15.65 -0.37
N SER A 85 22.76 -16.48 -1.11
CA SER A 85 24.14 -16.17 -1.52
C SER A 85 24.21 -15.13 -2.65
N ASN A 86 23.29 -15.18 -3.58
CA ASN A 86 23.20 -14.27 -4.75
C ASN A 86 21.76 -13.79 -4.93
N PRO A 87 21.28 -12.84 -4.11
CA PRO A 87 19.92 -12.33 -4.20
C PRO A 87 19.67 -11.61 -5.53
N PRO A 88 18.42 -11.64 -6.04
CA PRO A 88 18.04 -11.02 -7.30
C PRO A 88 18.00 -9.49 -7.15
N ILE A 89 19.17 -8.88 -7.06
CA ILE A 89 19.39 -7.44 -6.92
C ILE A 89 20.32 -6.98 -8.04
N GLU A 90 19.83 -6.07 -8.84
CA GLU A 90 20.60 -5.43 -9.91
C GLU A 90 20.76 -3.95 -9.61
N GLN A 91 21.95 -3.41 -9.79
CA GLN A 91 22.22 -1.98 -9.64
C GLN A 91 22.80 -1.41 -10.92
N SER A 92 22.25 -0.28 -11.35
CA SER A 92 22.81 0.53 -12.45
C SER A 92 22.73 2.00 -12.06
N GLY A 93 23.88 2.57 -11.67
CA GLY A 93 23.93 3.91 -11.09
C GLY A 93 23.05 4.01 -9.82
N ASN A 94 22.07 4.92 -9.81
CA ASN A 94 21.13 5.10 -8.72
C ASN A 94 19.83 4.26 -8.88
N THR A 95 19.73 3.46 -9.94
CA THR A 95 18.59 2.56 -10.17
C THR A 95 18.90 1.20 -9.54
N ILE A 96 17.99 0.73 -8.70
CA ILE A 96 18.05 -0.57 -8.03
C ILE A 96 16.81 -1.36 -8.39
N ARG A 97 17.02 -2.55 -8.96
CA ARG A 97 15.96 -3.51 -9.29
C ARG A 97 16.06 -4.72 -8.39
N VAL A 98 14.97 -5.12 -7.78
CA VAL A 98 14.91 -6.26 -6.85
C VAL A 98 13.79 -7.21 -7.24
N GLY A 99 14.06 -8.51 -7.19
CA GLY A 99 13.09 -9.56 -7.46
C GLY A 99 12.99 -9.98 -8.93
N TYR A 100 13.70 -9.33 -9.83
CA TYR A 100 13.74 -9.72 -11.24
C TYR A 100 14.64 -10.94 -11.43
N VAL A 101 14.05 -12.06 -11.79
CA VAL A 101 14.77 -13.31 -12.04
C VAL A 101 14.60 -13.71 -13.51
N HIS A 102 15.68 -14.16 -14.16
CA HIS A 102 15.63 -14.70 -15.51
C HIS A 102 15.03 -16.10 -15.53
N ASP A 103 15.35 -16.90 -14.50
CA ASP A 103 14.80 -18.22 -14.31
C ASP A 103 13.65 -18.19 -13.31
N ARG A 104 12.41 -18.23 -13.81
CA ARG A 104 11.20 -18.24 -13.00
C ARG A 104 11.13 -19.44 -12.02
N HIS A 105 11.82 -20.53 -12.32
CA HIS A 105 11.86 -21.69 -11.45
C HIS A 105 12.57 -21.39 -10.12
N LEU A 106 13.47 -20.40 -10.11
CA LEU A 106 14.24 -20.04 -8.91
C LEU A 106 13.34 -19.63 -7.74
N LEU A 107 12.27 -18.86 -7.99
CA LEU A 107 11.33 -18.38 -6.97
C LEU A 107 10.06 -19.25 -6.83
N GLN A 108 9.93 -20.32 -7.62
CA GLN A 108 8.77 -21.19 -7.56
C GLN A 108 8.63 -21.81 -6.16
N ASP A 109 7.43 -21.69 -5.55
CA ASP A 109 7.12 -22.15 -4.19
C ASP A 109 7.92 -21.47 -3.06
N ILE A 110 8.59 -20.37 -3.36
CA ILE A 110 9.32 -19.54 -2.41
C ILE A 110 8.66 -18.18 -2.33
N SER A 111 8.21 -17.82 -1.13
CA SER A 111 7.75 -16.46 -0.85
C SER A 111 8.93 -15.58 -0.45
N MET A 112 9.07 -14.43 -1.10
CA MET A 112 10.11 -13.45 -0.82
C MET A 112 9.47 -12.14 -0.34
N ARG A 113 9.58 -11.86 0.97
CA ARG A 113 9.20 -10.58 1.53
C ARG A 113 10.39 -9.63 1.48
N LEU A 114 10.15 -8.42 1.04
CA LEU A 114 11.16 -7.37 0.95
C LEU A 114 10.87 -6.25 1.95
N GLU A 115 11.85 -5.94 2.78
CA GLU A 115 11.84 -4.80 3.69
C GLU A 115 13.00 -3.88 3.31
N ILE A 116 12.68 -2.67 2.85
CA ILE A 116 13.66 -1.80 2.21
C ILE A 116 13.63 -0.43 2.87
N VAL A 117 14.79 0.03 3.30
CA VAL A 117 14.98 1.40 3.79
C VAL A 117 15.71 2.21 2.74
N VAL A 118 15.14 3.37 2.39
CA VAL A 118 15.62 4.22 1.28
C VAL A 118 15.86 5.66 1.72
N PRO A 119 16.69 6.43 1.02
CA PRO A 119 16.74 7.89 1.18
C PRO A 119 15.37 8.52 0.92
N PRO A 120 14.93 9.56 1.63
CA PRO A 120 13.59 10.12 1.51
C PRO A 120 13.22 10.58 0.09
N GLU A 121 14.14 11.10 -0.67
CA GLU A 121 13.94 11.63 -2.03
C GLU A 121 13.81 10.54 -3.11
N SER A 122 13.78 9.27 -2.70
CA SER A 122 13.74 8.13 -3.63
C SER A 122 12.41 8.05 -4.37
N GLN A 123 12.47 7.59 -5.62
CA GLN A 123 11.31 7.14 -6.39
C GLN A 123 11.09 5.64 -6.16
N VAL A 124 9.83 5.25 -5.93
CA VAL A 124 9.49 3.86 -5.66
C VAL A 124 8.48 3.35 -6.69
N ARG A 125 8.86 2.29 -7.39
CA ARG A 125 7.94 1.46 -8.16
C ARG A 125 7.93 0.06 -7.57
N ALA A 126 6.75 -0.42 -7.15
CA ALA A 126 6.60 -1.72 -6.52
C ALA A 126 5.45 -2.53 -7.14
N ARG A 127 5.71 -3.80 -7.42
CA ARG A 127 4.74 -4.74 -7.97
C ARG A 127 4.73 -6.02 -7.16
N ALA A 128 3.54 -6.51 -6.83
CA ALA A 128 3.37 -7.80 -6.17
C ALA A 128 2.20 -8.56 -6.84
N ASP A 129 2.42 -9.82 -7.19
CA ASP A 129 1.31 -10.64 -7.69
C ASP A 129 0.44 -11.07 -6.49
N SER A 130 1.05 -11.65 -5.47
CA SER A 130 0.35 -12.04 -4.24
C SER A 130 1.06 -11.49 -3.01
N GLY A 131 0.53 -10.41 -2.48
CA GLY A 131 1.09 -9.77 -1.28
C GLY A 131 0.76 -8.29 -1.20
N GLY A 132 0.86 -7.75 0.00
CA GLY A 132 0.64 -6.32 0.23
C GLY A 132 1.86 -5.48 -0.08
N ILE A 133 1.63 -4.24 -0.47
CA ILE A 133 2.67 -3.24 -0.68
C ILE A 133 2.45 -2.11 0.33
N ARG A 134 3.51 -1.76 1.08
CA ARG A 134 3.52 -0.61 1.99
C ARG A 134 4.66 0.32 1.64
N VAL A 135 4.36 1.62 1.50
CA VAL A 135 5.36 2.66 1.28
C VAL A 135 5.13 3.80 2.27
N GLU A 136 6.18 4.20 2.98
CA GLU A 136 6.06 5.22 4.02
C GLU A 136 7.21 6.23 4.02
N GLY A 137 6.88 7.51 4.17
CA GLY A 137 7.81 8.60 4.40
C GLY A 137 8.61 9.06 3.18
N VAL A 138 8.24 8.66 1.97
CA VAL A 138 8.96 8.97 0.73
C VAL A 138 8.54 10.33 0.18
N ARG A 139 9.52 11.12 -0.25
CA ARG A 139 9.30 12.45 -0.87
C ARG A 139 9.17 12.40 -2.39
N GLY A 140 9.72 11.36 -3.02
CA GLY A 140 9.60 11.13 -4.46
C GLY A 140 8.31 10.42 -4.86
N PRO A 141 8.09 10.23 -6.18
CA PRO A 141 6.89 9.56 -6.71
C PRO A 141 6.79 8.09 -6.28
N VAL A 142 5.56 7.63 -6.04
CA VAL A 142 5.24 6.26 -5.66
C VAL A 142 4.26 5.64 -6.66
N ASP A 143 4.66 4.52 -7.29
CA ASP A 143 3.84 3.73 -8.22
C ASP A 143 3.76 2.29 -7.72
N CYS A 144 2.58 1.89 -7.20
CA CYS A 144 2.34 0.57 -6.64
C CYS A 144 1.29 -0.18 -7.44
N LYS A 145 1.56 -1.45 -7.74
CA LYS A 145 0.58 -2.35 -8.35
C LYS A 145 0.59 -3.71 -7.66
N THR A 146 -0.62 -4.25 -7.37
CA THR A 146 -0.77 -5.61 -6.88
C THR A 146 -1.96 -6.30 -7.55
N ASP A 147 -1.84 -7.60 -7.81
CA ASP A 147 -2.98 -8.38 -8.32
C ASP A 147 -3.84 -8.86 -7.13
N SER A 148 -3.20 -9.42 -6.08
CA SER A 148 -3.91 -9.86 -4.89
C SER A 148 -3.23 -9.37 -3.62
N GLY A 149 -3.80 -8.36 -3.01
CA GLY A 149 -3.26 -7.78 -1.78
C GLY A 149 -3.64 -6.32 -1.63
N GLY A 150 -3.41 -5.77 -0.45
CA GLY A 150 -3.66 -4.35 -0.17
C GLY A 150 -2.46 -3.48 -0.52
N ILE A 151 -2.74 -2.21 -0.83
CA ILE A 151 -1.72 -1.17 -0.98
C ILE A 151 -1.89 -0.14 0.12
N GLU A 152 -0.82 0.19 0.80
CA GLU A 152 -0.77 1.22 1.82
C GLU A 152 0.35 2.22 1.50
N ALA A 153 0.00 3.50 1.31
CA ALA A 153 0.95 4.59 1.11
C ALA A 153 0.70 5.70 2.12
N ARG A 154 1.72 6.08 2.89
CA ARG A 154 1.58 7.09 3.95
C ARG A 154 2.73 8.09 3.93
N HIS A 155 2.42 9.36 4.29
CA HIS A 155 3.40 10.44 4.42
C HIS A 155 4.23 10.62 3.14
N ILE A 156 3.56 10.77 2.00
CA ILE A 156 4.20 10.93 0.69
C ILE A 156 4.15 12.42 0.28
N GLU A 157 5.31 12.97 -0.07
CA GLU A 157 5.37 14.40 -0.46
C GLU A 157 5.15 14.65 -1.96
N SER A 158 5.05 13.60 -2.76
CA SER A 158 4.85 13.64 -4.21
C SER A 158 3.58 12.92 -4.63
N GLU A 159 3.49 12.57 -5.91
CA GLU A 159 2.35 11.83 -6.45
C GLU A 159 2.33 10.36 -6.00
N VAL A 160 1.12 9.83 -5.85
CA VAL A 160 0.87 8.41 -5.57
C VAL A 160 -0.03 7.83 -6.65
N ARG A 161 0.44 6.77 -7.30
CA ARG A 161 -0.35 5.90 -8.15
C ARG A 161 -0.45 4.51 -7.51
N ALA A 162 -1.66 4.06 -7.21
CA ALA A 162 -1.87 2.73 -6.62
C ALA A 162 -2.99 1.99 -7.37
N VAL A 163 -2.68 0.78 -7.84
CA VAL A 163 -3.62 -0.07 -8.59
C VAL A 163 -3.64 -1.47 -7.98
N ALA A 164 -4.81 -1.96 -7.64
CA ALA A 164 -5.02 -3.31 -7.15
C ALA A 164 -6.13 -3.98 -7.96
N ASP A 165 -5.97 -5.25 -8.30
CA ASP A 165 -7.07 -6.00 -8.90
C ASP A 165 -8.00 -6.50 -7.78
N SER A 166 -7.43 -7.13 -6.73
CA SER A 166 -8.19 -7.56 -5.55
C SER A 166 -7.50 -7.10 -4.27
N GLY A 167 -8.14 -6.20 -3.56
CA GLY A 167 -7.65 -5.69 -2.28
C GLY A 167 -7.96 -4.22 -2.06
N GLY A 168 -7.88 -3.80 -0.80
CA GLY A 168 -8.10 -2.41 -0.42
C GLY A 168 -6.88 -1.54 -0.71
N ILE A 169 -7.14 -0.27 -1.03
CA ILE A 169 -6.10 0.74 -1.20
C ILE A 169 -6.27 1.80 -0.11
N HIS A 170 -5.24 1.98 0.69
CA HIS A 170 -5.21 2.97 1.77
C HIS A 170 -4.08 3.96 1.53
N VAL A 171 -4.43 5.20 1.20
CA VAL A 171 -3.49 6.30 0.97
C VAL A 171 -3.76 7.38 2.01
N ARG A 172 -2.73 7.84 2.71
CA ARG A 172 -2.91 8.85 3.74
C ARG A 172 -1.76 9.84 3.79
N ASP A 173 -2.09 11.11 4.05
CA ASP A 173 -1.15 12.22 4.16
C ASP A 173 -0.24 12.30 2.91
N VAL A 174 -0.83 12.70 1.80
CA VAL A 174 -0.13 12.89 0.52
C VAL A 174 -0.23 14.33 0.09
N LYS A 175 0.92 14.95 -0.24
CA LYS A 175 0.96 16.34 -0.68
C LYS A 175 0.70 16.51 -2.17
N GLY A 176 0.98 15.49 -2.96
CA GLY A 176 0.80 15.49 -4.40
C GLY A 176 -0.54 14.90 -4.88
N PRO A 177 -0.70 14.75 -6.19
CA PRO A 177 -1.85 14.07 -6.78
C PRO A 177 -1.92 12.59 -6.40
N VAL A 178 -3.15 12.07 -6.26
CA VAL A 178 -3.41 10.67 -5.96
C VAL A 178 -4.28 10.06 -7.06
N TYR A 179 -3.78 9.00 -7.68
CA TYR A 179 -4.53 8.13 -8.58
C TYR A 179 -4.64 6.75 -7.97
N VAL A 180 -5.87 6.29 -7.69
CA VAL A 180 -6.13 5.01 -7.05
C VAL A 180 -7.23 4.25 -7.79
N ARG A 181 -6.96 2.98 -8.09
CA ARG A 181 -7.93 2.10 -8.75
C ARG A 181 -7.88 0.70 -8.16
N THR A 182 -9.06 0.14 -7.90
CA THR A 182 -9.21 -1.28 -7.58
C THR A 182 -10.44 -1.85 -8.28
N ASP A 183 -10.37 -3.11 -8.69
CA ASP A 183 -11.55 -3.76 -9.25
C ASP A 183 -12.42 -4.30 -8.10
N SER A 184 -11.81 -4.94 -7.10
CA SER A 184 -12.52 -5.44 -5.92
C SER A 184 -11.86 -5.01 -4.63
N GLY A 185 -12.44 -4.03 -3.96
CA GLY A 185 -11.94 -3.53 -2.68
C GLY A 185 -12.37 -2.09 -2.40
N GLY A 186 -12.18 -1.68 -1.15
CA GLY A 186 -12.42 -0.31 -0.74
C GLY A 186 -11.22 0.59 -1.04
N ILE A 187 -11.51 1.87 -1.25
CA ILE A 187 -10.51 2.92 -1.40
C ILE A 187 -10.67 3.91 -0.26
N ASP A 188 -9.61 4.08 0.53
CA ASP A 188 -9.50 5.16 1.50
C ASP A 188 -8.32 6.07 1.09
N ALA A 189 -8.62 7.28 0.59
CA ALA A 189 -7.61 8.30 0.32
C ALA A 189 -7.88 9.52 1.21
N LEU A 190 -7.13 9.61 2.29
CA LEU A 190 -7.40 10.55 3.38
C LEU A 190 -6.26 11.57 3.55
N GLU A 191 -6.62 12.80 3.91
CA GLU A 191 -5.66 13.88 4.17
C GLU A 191 -4.81 14.23 2.93
N ILE A 192 -5.46 14.33 1.76
CA ILE A 192 -4.78 14.59 0.49
C ILE A 192 -4.76 16.09 0.22
N ALA A 193 -3.58 16.65 -0.08
CA ALA A 193 -3.43 18.05 -0.46
C ALA A 193 -3.47 18.28 -1.98
N GLY A 194 -3.46 17.23 -2.78
CA GLY A 194 -3.53 17.28 -4.25
C GLY A 194 -4.89 16.86 -4.82
N SER A 195 -4.95 16.73 -6.14
CA SER A 195 -6.12 16.16 -6.82
C SER A 195 -6.25 14.67 -6.52
N ILE A 196 -7.50 14.17 -6.58
CA ILE A 196 -7.79 12.75 -6.35
C ILE A 196 -8.57 12.20 -7.55
N ASP A 197 -8.08 11.09 -8.11
CA ASP A 197 -8.84 10.25 -9.05
C ASP A 197 -8.94 8.84 -8.47
N ALA A 198 -10.16 8.47 -8.01
CA ALA A 198 -10.44 7.22 -7.33
C ALA A 198 -11.49 6.42 -8.09
N GLN A 199 -11.20 5.16 -8.41
CA GLN A 199 -12.09 4.28 -9.15
C GLN A 199 -12.15 2.89 -8.53
N THR A 200 -13.37 2.36 -8.33
CA THR A 200 -13.58 0.97 -7.92
C THR A 200 -14.80 0.39 -8.64
N ASP A 201 -14.71 -0.86 -9.02
CA ASP A 201 -15.86 -1.57 -9.58
C ASP A 201 -16.72 -2.10 -8.42
N SER A 202 -16.11 -2.71 -7.40
CA SER A 202 -16.84 -3.23 -6.22
C SER A 202 -16.17 -2.80 -4.93
N GLY A 203 -16.78 -1.85 -4.22
CA GLY A 203 -16.31 -1.37 -2.93
C GLY A 203 -16.70 0.06 -2.65
N GLY A 204 -16.49 0.49 -1.42
CA GLY A 204 -16.72 1.87 -1.01
C GLY A 204 -15.52 2.77 -1.29
N ILE A 205 -15.80 4.03 -1.55
CA ILE A 205 -14.77 5.07 -1.69
C ILE A 205 -14.91 6.06 -0.53
N ARG A 206 -13.82 6.30 0.19
CA ARG A 206 -13.74 7.34 1.20
C ARG A 206 -12.57 8.28 0.89
N LEU A 207 -12.88 9.54 0.68
CA LEU A 207 -11.91 10.56 0.32
C LEU A 207 -11.93 11.72 1.32
N SER A 208 -10.77 12.28 1.60
CA SER A 208 -10.64 13.48 2.42
C SER A 208 -9.53 14.38 1.86
N GLN A 209 -9.86 15.65 1.61
CA GLN A 209 -8.89 16.67 1.19
C GLN A 209 -8.57 17.66 2.29
N THR A 210 -7.32 18.09 2.33
CA THR A 210 -6.86 19.21 3.19
C THR A 210 -6.77 20.54 2.44
N VAL A 211 -6.58 20.49 1.14
CA VAL A 211 -6.52 21.67 0.23
C VAL A 211 -7.46 21.43 -0.94
N ALA A 212 -8.15 22.49 -1.37
CA ALA A 212 -9.07 22.39 -2.50
C ALA A 212 -8.35 22.06 -3.81
N ALA A 213 -8.71 20.94 -4.38
CA ALA A 213 -8.20 20.46 -5.67
C ALA A 213 -9.27 19.60 -6.35
N PRO A 214 -9.17 19.32 -7.66
CA PRO A 214 -10.14 18.49 -8.36
C PRO A 214 -10.26 17.09 -7.76
N ILE A 215 -11.50 16.60 -7.66
CA ILE A 215 -11.79 15.21 -7.25
C ILE A 215 -12.60 14.54 -8.35
N ARG A 216 -12.20 13.34 -8.72
CA ARG A 216 -13.00 12.40 -9.50
C ARG A 216 -13.15 11.11 -8.71
N ALA A 217 -14.38 10.69 -8.48
CA ALA A 217 -14.68 9.44 -7.81
C ALA A 217 -15.71 8.62 -8.61
N ARG A 218 -15.40 7.36 -8.90
CA ARG A 218 -16.29 6.44 -9.60
C ARG A 218 -16.38 5.11 -8.89
N ALA A 219 -17.62 4.66 -8.64
CA ALA A 219 -17.89 3.35 -8.09
C ALA A 219 -19.10 2.72 -8.82
N ASP A 220 -18.95 1.49 -9.26
CA ASP A 220 -20.08 0.78 -9.85
C ASP A 220 -20.98 0.21 -8.73
N SER A 221 -20.39 -0.48 -7.78
CA SER A 221 -21.10 -1.03 -6.62
C SER A 221 -20.44 -0.59 -5.32
N GLY A 222 -21.14 0.24 -4.55
CA GLY A 222 -20.66 0.77 -3.28
C GLY A 222 -20.91 2.27 -3.15
N GLY A 223 -20.80 2.78 -1.94
CA GLY A 223 -21.01 4.20 -1.66
C GLY A 223 -19.74 5.02 -1.81
N ALA A 224 -19.92 6.34 -1.96
CA ALA A 224 -18.83 7.31 -1.92
C ALA A 224 -19.05 8.32 -0.79
N THR A 225 -18.06 8.47 0.08
CA THR A 225 -18.05 9.48 1.14
C THR A 225 -16.87 10.41 0.93
N LEU A 226 -17.16 11.70 0.77
CA LEU A 226 -16.17 12.73 0.52
C LEU A 226 -16.20 13.76 1.65
N THR A 227 -15.04 14.09 2.19
CA THR A 227 -14.83 15.22 3.09
C THR A 227 -13.98 16.26 2.38
N LEU A 228 -14.61 17.38 2.03
CA LEU A 228 -13.96 18.47 1.29
C LEU A 228 -13.24 19.42 2.25
N ALA A 229 -12.26 20.17 1.73
CA ALA A 229 -11.57 21.16 2.56
C ALA A 229 -12.56 22.26 3.00
N SER A 230 -12.70 22.45 4.31
CA SER A 230 -13.80 23.19 4.95
C SER A 230 -13.95 24.65 4.56
N ALA A 231 -12.87 25.34 4.19
CA ALA A 231 -12.90 26.77 3.83
C ALA A 231 -13.05 27.04 2.34
N ALA A 232 -12.97 26.01 1.48
CA ALA A 232 -12.89 26.17 0.03
C ALA A 232 -14.27 26.16 -0.66
N GLY A 233 -14.33 26.78 -1.86
CA GLY A 233 -15.44 26.62 -2.79
C GLY A 233 -15.15 25.50 -3.80
N TYR A 234 -16.22 24.91 -4.37
CA TYR A 234 -16.13 23.83 -5.35
C TYR A 234 -17.24 23.94 -6.38
N ASP A 235 -16.96 23.46 -7.58
CA ASP A 235 -18.00 23.14 -8.56
C ASP A 235 -18.35 21.66 -8.40
N LEU A 236 -19.59 21.38 -7.98
CA LEU A 236 -20.04 20.03 -7.66
C LEU A 236 -20.83 19.42 -8.81
N ARG A 237 -20.48 18.18 -9.16
CA ARG A 237 -21.29 17.30 -10.01
C ARG A 237 -21.31 15.92 -9.37
N ALA A 238 -22.45 15.51 -8.85
CA ALA A 238 -22.63 14.19 -8.26
C ALA A 238 -23.84 13.50 -8.87
N ARG A 239 -23.72 12.21 -9.18
CA ARG A 239 -24.79 11.39 -9.75
C ARG A 239 -24.74 9.98 -9.19
N THR A 240 -25.94 9.45 -8.86
CA THR A 240 -26.15 8.03 -8.59
C THR A 240 -27.33 7.52 -9.41
N ASP A 241 -27.22 6.30 -9.96
CA ASP A 241 -28.32 5.69 -10.68
C ASP A 241 -29.29 5.00 -9.69
N SER A 242 -28.75 4.39 -8.62
CA SER A 242 -29.54 3.72 -7.59
C SER A 242 -28.98 4.03 -6.20
N GLY A 243 -29.57 5.02 -5.55
CA GLY A 243 -29.15 5.50 -4.23
C GLY A 243 -29.63 6.90 -3.93
N ARG A 244 -28.97 7.56 -3.00
CA ARG A 244 -29.27 8.93 -2.59
C ARG A 244 -27.99 9.75 -2.45
N ILE A 245 -28.09 11.02 -2.82
CA ILE A 245 -27.03 12.01 -2.60
C ILE A 245 -27.40 12.85 -1.39
N ALA A 246 -26.47 12.97 -0.45
CA ALA A 246 -26.58 13.82 0.72
C ALA A 246 -25.42 14.84 0.75
N VAL A 247 -25.75 16.10 0.98
CA VAL A 247 -24.81 17.23 1.17
C VAL A 247 -25.21 18.03 2.42
N PRO A 248 -25.17 17.40 3.61
CA PRO A 248 -25.85 17.93 4.80
C PRO A 248 -25.25 19.24 5.34
N GLU A 249 -23.97 19.48 5.12
CA GLU A 249 -23.25 20.59 5.73
C GLU A 249 -22.92 21.72 4.73
N MET A 250 -23.43 21.63 3.50
CA MET A 250 -23.08 22.58 2.45
C MET A 250 -24.31 23.21 1.81
N THR A 251 -24.21 24.52 1.55
CA THR A 251 -25.18 25.21 0.69
C THR A 251 -24.69 25.10 -0.74
N VAL A 252 -25.44 24.40 -1.56
CA VAL A 252 -25.20 24.25 -3.00
C VAL A 252 -26.14 25.16 -3.78
N SER A 253 -25.59 26.11 -4.55
CA SER A 253 -26.37 26.93 -5.47
C SER A 253 -26.47 26.24 -6.83
N GLY A 254 -27.59 25.58 -7.11
CA GLY A 254 -27.77 24.79 -8.33
C GLY A 254 -28.97 23.83 -8.25
N ASN A 255 -28.90 22.76 -9.03
CA ASN A 255 -29.95 21.75 -9.08
C ASN A 255 -29.62 20.60 -8.11
N LEU A 256 -30.52 20.34 -7.18
CA LEU A 256 -30.43 19.26 -6.21
C LEU A 256 -31.64 18.36 -6.31
N SER A 257 -31.40 17.09 -6.55
CA SER A 257 -32.38 16.01 -6.51
C SER A 257 -31.82 14.81 -5.74
N PRO A 258 -32.63 13.83 -5.37
CA PRO A 258 -32.13 12.65 -4.64
C PRO A 258 -31.02 11.88 -5.35
N ARG A 259 -30.91 12.00 -6.68
CA ARG A 259 -29.96 11.22 -7.51
C ARG A 259 -28.99 12.07 -8.34
N GLN A 260 -29.14 13.39 -8.31
CA GLN A 260 -28.28 14.32 -9.03
C GLN A 260 -28.10 15.59 -8.22
N ALA A 261 -26.86 15.99 -8.05
CA ALA A 261 -26.50 17.29 -7.48
C ALA A 261 -25.51 17.97 -8.43
N GLU A 262 -25.88 19.17 -8.91
CA GLU A 262 -25.02 19.99 -9.77
C GLU A 262 -25.14 21.44 -9.35
N GLY A 263 -24.02 22.08 -9.07
CA GLY A 263 -24.00 23.46 -8.63
C GLY A 263 -22.69 23.87 -8.01
N ARG A 264 -22.72 25.05 -7.39
CA ARG A 264 -21.57 25.65 -6.73
C ARG A 264 -21.71 25.55 -5.22
N VAL A 265 -20.64 25.16 -4.59
CA VAL A 265 -20.44 25.26 -3.15
C VAL A 265 -19.66 26.55 -2.89
N ARG A 266 -20.22 27.48 -2.12
CA ARG A 266 -19.65 28.84 -1.89
C ARG A 266 -19.44 29.61 -3.20
N ALA A 267 -18.21 30.06 -3.46
CA ALA A 267 -17.88 30.86 -4.67
C ALA A 267 -17.60 29.98 -5.92
N GLY A 268 -17.72 28.65 -5.80
CA GLY A 268 -17.24 27.72 -6.82
C GLY A 268 -15.73 27.50 -6.74
N GLY A 269 -15.19 26.67 -7.63
CA GLY A 269 -13.76 26.34 -7.62
C GLY A 269 -13.43 25.03 -8.33
N PRO A 270 -12.48 24.24 -7.80
CA PRO A 270 -12.13 22.96 -8.39
C PRO A 270 -13.34 22.03 -8.54
N LEU A 271 -13.37 21.29 -9.64
CA LEU A 271 -14.46 20.34 -9.91
C LEU A 271 -14.39 19.11 -9.00
N VAL A 272 -15.52 18.81 -8.38
CA VAL A 272 -15.78 17.55 -7.67
C VAL A 272 -16.80 16.76 -8.50
N ASP A 273 -16.33 15.72 -9.20
CA ASP A 273 -17.14 14.86 -10.08
C ASP A 273 -17.25 13.45 -9.43
N VAL A 274 -18.46 13.11 -8.96
CA VAL A 274 -18.73 11.84 -8.26
C VAL A 274 -19.81 11.07 -9.00
N GLN A 275 -19.51 9.85 -9.41
CA GLN A 275 -20.43 8.97 -10.11
C GLN A 275 -20.49 7.62 -9.43
N VAL A 276 -21.68 7.20 -9.03
CA VAL A 276 -21.93 5.92 -8.39
C VAL A 276 -23.12 5.26 -9.10
N SER A 277 -22.95 4.04 -9.60
CA SER A 277 -24.08 3.33 -10.22
C SER A 277 -25.04 2.78 -9.15
N SER A 278 -24.51 2.06 -8.15
CA SER A 278 -25.33 1.52 -7.05
C SER A 278 -24.73 1.86 -5.70
N GLY A 279 -25.31 2.84 -5.02
CA GLY A 279 -24.88 3.26 -3.68
C GLY A 279 -25.18 4.72 -3.38
N ASN A 280 -24.96 5.11 -2.15
CA ASN A 280 -25.16 6.46 -1.70
C ASN A 280 -23.89 7.31 -1.88
N ILE A 281 -24.10 8.61 -2.09
CA ILE A 281 -23.04 9.62 -2.12
C ILE A 281 -23.26 10.57 -0.95
N ASP A 282 -22.25 10.71 -0.09
CA ASP A 282 -22.26 11.62 1.05
C ASP A 282 -21.09 12.60 0.93
N ILE A 283 -21.37 13.90 0.84
CA ILE A 283 -20.34 14.94 0.65
C ILE A 283 -20.46 15.94 1.81
N ARG A 284 -19.38 16.10 2.56
CA ARG A 284 -19.28 16.93 3.77
C ARG A 284 -18.23 18.01 3.65
#